data_1354137b11c31af4de1b88dc23ef02c8
#
_entry.id   1354137b11c31af4de1b88dc23ef02c8
#
_cell.length_a   1.000
_cell.length_b   1.000
_cell.length_c   1.000
_cell.angle_alpha   90.00
_cell.angle_beta   90.00
_cell.angle_gamma   90.00
#
_symmetry.space_group_name_H-M   'P 1'
#
loop_
_entity.id
_entity.type
_entity.pdbx_description
1 polymer ?
#
loop_
_entity_poly.entity_id
_entity_poly.type
_entity_poly.pdbx_seq_one_letter_code
_entity_poly.pdbx_strand_id
1 'polypeptide(L)'
;MERLTKADRLNKIKNTLTYIRFAEDFPIVQITNWWGDTKESTFAIDRLYIVQTYTKVIERCILMATDPGDLVLDPTCGSGTTAYVAEEWGRRWITIDTSRVALALARMRLMGARYPYYLLKDSREGQQKEAQLTRTLPADEPAYGNVRQGFVYERVPHIMLKSIANNAEIDVIYETYQAQMEPLREQLNQALNKTWKEWEIPRTLTPALTPSLSQGEREQAEKILAEWWRLRIARQKEIDASIAAKAEYEYL
;
A
#
# COMPACT_ATOMS: atom_id res chain seq x y z
N MET A 1 -1.25 -13.40 21.34
CA MET A 1 -1.60 -14.56 20.47
C MET A 1 -3.10 -14.59 20.17
N GLU A 2 -3.98 -14.45 21.15
CA GLU A 2 -5.44 -14.51 20.97
C GLU A 2 -5.98 -13.50 19.95
N ARG A 3 -5.56 -12.21 20.00
CA ARG A 3 -5.96 -11.19 19.03
C ARG A 3 -5.52 -11.48 17.60
N LEU A 4 -4.36 -12.12 17.43
CA LEU A 4 -3.91 -12.57 16.12
C LEU A 4 -4.80 -13.67 15.55
N THR A 5 -5.32 -14.57 16.42
CA THR A 5 -6.32 -15.57 16.01
C THR A 5 -7.64 -14.90 15.63
N LYS A 6 -8.13 -13.97 16.45
CA LYS A 6 -9.36 -13.20 16.19
C LYS A 6 -9.29 -12.39 14.89
N ALA A 7 -8.07 -11.95 14.51
CA ALA A 7 -7.81 -11.20 13.27
C ALA A 7 -7.49 -12.09 12.06
N ASP A 8 -7.62 -13.41 12.14
CA ASP A 8 -7.25 -14.38 11.10
C ASP A 8 -5.79 -14.22 10.58
N ARG A 9 -4.88 -13.83 11.51
CA ARG A 9 -3.45 -13.57 11.18
C ARG A 9 -2.51 -14.70 11.62
N LEU A 10 -3.05 -15.86 11.98
CA LEU A 10 -2.26 -17.03 12.31
C LEU A 10 -2.57 -18.19 11.39
N ASN A 11 -1.52 -18.87 10.95
CA ASN A 11 -1.61 -20.11 10.21
C ASN A 11 -0.80 -21.21 10.93
N LYS A 12 -1.30 -22.43 10.88
CA LYS A 12 -0.61 -23.59 11.42
C LYS A 12 0.02 -24.40 10.29
N ILE A 13 1.34 -24.39 10.24
CA ILE A 13 2.12 -25.24 9.32
C ILE A 13 2.76 -26.36 10.13
N LYS A 14 2.25 -27.59 9.97
CA LYS A 14 2.66 -28.76 10.78
C LYS A 14 2.50 -28.45 12.28
N ASN A 15 3.58 -28.37 13.03
CA ASN A 15 3.60 -28.09 14.47
C ASN A 15 4.00 -26.64 14.82
N THR A 16 4.11 -25.76 13.84
CA THR A 16 4.53 -24.38 14.04
C THR A 16 3.39 -23.44 13.71
N LEU A 17 3.15 -22.44 14.57
CA LEU A 17 2.29 -21.30 14.27
C LEU A 17 3.09 -20.23 13.54
N THR A 18 2.58 -19.78 12.41
CA THR A 18 3.19 -18.73 11.59
C THR A 18 2.26 -17.53 11.51
N TYR A 19 2.83 -16.33 11.55
CA TYR A 19 2.13 -15.09 11.32
C TYR A 19 1.86 -14.89 9.82
N ILE A 20 0.62 -14.55 9.49
CA ILE A 20 0.21 -14.22 8.13
C ILE A 20 0.42 -12.70 7.94
N ARG A 21 1.25 -12.33 6.98
CA ARG A 21 1.45 -10.98 6.52
C ARG A 21 0.80 -10.83 5.15
N PHE A 22 -0.10 -9.88 5.00
CA PHE A 22 -0.69 -9.55 3.70
C PHE A 22 0.22 -8.57 2.93
N ALA A 23 0.08 -8.55 1.61
CA ALA A 23 0.85 -7.64 0.76
C ALA A 23 0.54 -6.16 1.07
N GLU A 24 -0.70 -5.87 1.45
CA GLU A 24 -1.19 -4.55 1.80
C GLU A 24 -0.71 -4.07 3.18
N ASP A 25 -0.18 -4.95 4.02
CA ASP A 25 0.35 -4.57 5.34
C ASP A 25 1.58 -3.67 5.24
N PHE A 26 2.36 -3.85 4.19
CA PHE A 26 3.51 -3.03 3.84
C PHE A 26 3.79 -3.18 2.34
N PRO A 27 3.14 -2.38 1.49
CA PRO A 27 3.18 -2.53 0.04
C PRO A 27 4.48 -1.96 -0.57
N ILE A 28 5.62 -2.25 0.07
CA ILE A 28 6.94 -1.84 -0.40
C ILE A 28 7.78 -3.08 -0.71
N VAL A 29 8.46 -3.02 -1.85
CA VAL A 29 9.49 -3.99 -2.24
C VAL A 29 10.85 -3.32 -2.10
N GLN A 30 11.76 -3.93 -1.34
CA GLN A 30 13.12 -3.43 -1.19
C GLN A 30 13.85 -3.42 -2.53
N ILE A 31 14.49 -2.30 -2.84
CA ILE A 31 15.40 -2.20 -3.98
C ILE A 31 16.67 -2.96 -3.64
N THR A 32 17.03 -3.91 -4.50
CA THR A 32 18.29 -4.67 -4.40
C THR A 32 19.34 -4.10 -5.35
N ASN A 33 20.54 -4.67 -5.34
CA ASN A 33 21.59 -4.34 -6.30
C ASN A 33 21.29 -4.83 -7.75
N TRP A 34 20.24 -5.61 -7.94
CA TRP A 34 19.76 -6.04 -9.25
C TRP A 34 18.44 -5.37 -9.61
N TRP A 35 18.45 -4.51 -10.64
CA TRP A 35 17.32 -3.70 -11.07
C TRP A 35 16.67 -4.30 -12.32
N GLY A 36 15.99 -5.43 -12.16
CA GLY A 36 15.34 -6.13 -13.27
C GLY A 36 14.19 -5.39 -13.93
N ASP A 37 13.57 -4.47 -13.20
CA ASP A 37 12.46 -3.62 -13.65
C ASP A 37 12.90 -2.38 -14.45
N THR A 38 14.20 -2.19 -14.65
CA THR A 38 14.77 -1.15 -15.50
C THR A 38 15.04 -1.62 -16.93
N LYS A 39 14.70 -2.85 -17.27
CA LYS A 39 14.77 -3.35 -18.64
C LYS A 39 13.65 -2.71 -19.46
N GLU A 40 14.04 -1.85 -20.39
CA GLU A 40 13.11 -1.30 -21.36
C GLU A 40 12.56 -2.39 -22.28
N SER A 41 11.24 -2.42 -22.47
CA SER A 41 10.64 -3.15 -23.58
C SER A 41 11.10 -2.50 -24.89
N THR A 42 11.71 -3.27 -25.77
CA THR A 42 12.23 -2.81 -27.07
C THR A 42 11.18 -2.14 -27.96
N PHE A 43 9.89 -2.28 -27.61
CA PHE A 43 8.74 -1.81 -28.38
C PHE A 43 8.04 -0.57 -27.84
N ALA A 44 8.46 -0.03 -26.68
CA ALA A 44 7.66 0.95 -25.95
C ALA A 44 8.24 2.37 -25.90
N ILE A 45 9.28 2.71 -26.70
CA ILE A 45 10.00 3.96 -26.45
C ILE A 45 10.13 4.81 -27.68
N ASP A 46 9.55 5.99 -27.58
CA ASP A 46 9.98 7.18 -28.34
C ASP A 46 11.40 7.57 -27.87
N ARG A 47 12.41 6.89 -28.43
CA ARG A 47 13.79 7.25 -28.19
C ARG A 47 14.08 8.59 -28.87
N LEU A 48 14.18 9.62 -28.08
CA LEU A 48 14.55 10.96 -28.55
C LEU A 48 16.02 11.05 -28.98
N TYR A 49 16.86 10.12 -28.49
CA TYR A 49 18.30 10.11 -28.75
C TYR A 49 18.83 8.68 -28.86
N ILE A 50 19.87 8.48 -29.68
CA ILE A 50 20.42 7.13 -30.01
C ILE A 50 20.90 6.39 -28.76
N VAL A 51 21.56 7.09 -27.83
CA VAL A 51 22.04 6.57 -26.55
C VAL A 51 21.30 7.29 -25.43
N GLN A 52 20.16 6.75 -25.06
CA GLN A 52 19.36 7.32 -23.98
C GLN A 52 19.30 6.31 -22.82
N THR A 53 19.70 6.73 -21.63
CA THR A 53 19.55 5.95 -20.40
C THR A 53 18.11 6.02 -19.94
N TYR A 54 17.58 4.90 -19.46
CA TYR A 54 16.24 4.82 -18.93
C TYR A 54 16.07 5.73 -17.71
N THR A 55 15.02 6.54 -17.73
CA THR A 55 14.75 7.57 -16.72
C THR A 55 14.79 7.02 -15.30
N LYS A 56 14.20 5.83 -15.07
CA LYS A 56 14.14 5.18 -13.76
C LYS A 56 15.51 4.81 -13.17
N VAL A 57 16.51 4.56 -14.01
CA VAL A 57 17.91 4.31 -13.54
C VAL A 57 18.48 5.59 -12.98
N ILE A 58 18.35 6.70 -13.72
CA ILE A 58 18.85 8.01 -13.29
C ILE A 58 18.11 8.50 -12.05
N GLU A 59 16.79 8.32 -12.02
CA GLU A 59 15.94 8.63 -10.87
C GLU A 59 16.45 7.96 -9.59
N ARG A 60 16.68 6.65 -9.62
CA ARG A 60 17.24 5.91 -8.49
C ARG A 60 18.60 6.41 -8.05
N CYS A 61 19.49 6.68 -9.01
CA CYS A 61 20.81 7.21 -8.68
C CYS A 61 20.73 8.59 -8.00
N ILE A 62 19.88 9.48 -8.50
CA ILE A 62 19.68 10.83 -7.94
C ILE A 62 19.05 10.73 -6.55
N LEU A 63 17.98 9.95 -6.38
CA LEU A 63 17.29 9.81 -5.10
C LEU A 63 18.14 9.16 -4.01
N MET A 64 19.04 8.24 -4.37
CA MET A 64 19.96 7.60 -3.42
C MET A 64 21.14 8.48 -3.01
N ALA A 65 21.55 9.42 -3.86
CA ALA A 65 22.80 10.15 -3.68
C ALA A 65 22.64 11.64 -3.35
N THR A 66 21.43 12.19 -3.44
CA THR A 66 21.18 13.63 -3.27
C THR A 66 19.89 13.91 -2.50
N ASP A 67 19.83 15.09 -1.91
CA ASP A 67 18.64 15.64 -1.27
C ASP A 67 17.98 16.75 -2.13
N PRO A 68 16.69 17.10 -1.91
CA PRO A 68 16.06 18.24 -2.57
C PRO A 68 16.88 19.53 -2.41
N GLY A 69 17.06 20.27 -3.52
CA GLY A 69 17.87 21.50 -3.56
C GLY A 69 19.35 21.26 -3.78
N ASP A 70 19.85 20.03 -3.81
CA ASP A 70 21.24 19.72 -4.15
C ASP A 70 21.54 19.95 -5.63
N LEU A 71 22.83 20.04 -5.97
CA LEU A 71 23.30 20.25 -7.31
C LEU A 71 23.78 18.95 -7.96
N VAL A 72 23.16 18.59 -9.09
CA VAL A 72 23.52 17.44 -9.92
C VAL A 72 24.31 17.93 -11.13
N LEU A 73 25.48 17.36 -11.39
CA LEU A 73 26.33 17.63 -12.56
C LEU A 73 26.31 16.43 -13.50
N ASP A 74 25.96 16.67 -14.77
CA ASP A 74 26.07 15.68 -15.85
C ASP A 74 26.97 16.23 -16.97
N PRO A 75 28.21 15.77 -17.08
CA PRO A 75 29.16 16.24 -18.10
C PRO A 75 28.94 15.64 -19.49
N THR A 76 27.96 14.73 -19.65
CA THR A 76 27.65 14.02 -20.90
C THR A 76 26.15 13.89 -21.11
N CYS A 77 25.47 15.01 -21.12
CA CYS A 77 24.02 15.06 -20.91
C CYS A 77 23.17 14.37 -21.99
N GLY A 78 23.69 14.15 -23.21
CA GLY A 78 22.91 13.53 -24.28
C GLY A 78 21.54 14.22 -24.48
N SER A 79 20.46 13.48 -24.32
CA SER A 79 19.08 13.99 -24.39
C SER A 79 18.61 14.75 -23.14
N GLY A 80 19.46 14.98 -22.14
CA GLY A 80 19.13 15.70 -20.91
C GLY A 80 18.32 14.90 -19.89
N THR A 81 18.44 13.59 -19.88
CA THR A 81 17.67 12.74 -18.95
C THR A 81 17.98 13.06 -17.49
N THR A 82 19.25 13.25 -17.16
CA THR A 82 19.68 13.61 -15.79
C THR A 82 19.08 14.94 -15.35
N ALA A 83 19.12 15.96 -16.20
CA ALA A 83 18.54 17.28 -15.91
C ALA A 83 17.01 17.19 -15.74
N TYR A 84 16.34 16.42 -16.61
CA TYR A 84 14.90 16.20 -16.54
C TYR A 84 14.50 15.60 -15.18
N VAL A 85 15.17 14.52 -14.76
CA VAL A 85 14.90 13.86 -13.49
C VAL A 85 15.27 14.73 -12.29
N ALA A 86 16.39 15.43 -12.37
CA ALA A 86 16.81 16.36 -11.31
C ALA A 86 15.76 17.47 -11.08
N GLU A 87 15.22 18.05 -12.14
CA GLU A 87 14.15 19.06 -12.07
C GLU A 87 12.87 18.46 -11.47
N GLU A 88 12.46 17.27 -11.93
CA GLU A 88 11.27 16.57 -11.44
C GLU A 88 11.31 16.34 -9.93
N TRP A 89 12.50 16.05 -9.39
CA TRP A 89 12.69 15.74 -7.97
C TRP A 89 13.25 16.95 -7.16
N GLY A 90 13.18 18.17 -7.70
CA GLY A 90 13.55 19.39 -6.99
C GLY A 90 15.05 19.55 -6.73
N ARG A 91 15.89 18.94 -7.57
CA ARG A 91 17.34 19.17 -7.56
C ARG A 91 17.70 20.23 -8.57
N ARG A 92 18.76 20.99 -8.28
CA ARG A 92 19.39 21.88 -9.27
C ARG A 92 20.30 21.05 -10.16
N TRP A 93 20.50 21.48 -11.38
CA TRP A 93 21.33 20.74 -12.33
C TRP A 93 22.21 21.62 -13.19
N ILE A 94 23.35 21.08 -13.59
CA ILE A 94 24.23 21.61 -14.64
C ILE A 94 24.50 20.46 -15.59
N THR A 95 24.25 20.66 -16.88
CA THR A 95 24.54 19.67 -17.91
C THR A 95 25.47 20.23 -18.96
N ILE A 96 26.38 19.39 -19.45
CA ILE A 96 27.39 19.71 -20.44
C ILE A 96 27.34 18.64 -21.53
N ASP A 97 27.54 19.03 -22.77
CA ASP A 97 27.77 18.10 -23.88
C ASP A 97 28.61 18.78 -24.98
N THR A 98 29.38 17.99 -25.69
CA THR A 98 30.16 18.43 -26.85
C THR A 98 29.30 18.52 -28.13
N SER A 99 28.19 17.75 -28.16
CA SER A 99 27.29 17.71 -29.30
C SER A 99 26.23 18.83 -29.22
N ARG A 100 26.24 19.73 -30.20
CA ARG A 100 25.21 20.75 -30.35
C ARG A 100 23.80 20.15 -30.56
N VAL A 101 23.72 19.00 -31.19
CA VAL A 101 22.44 18.28 -31.39
C VAL A 101 21.90 17.80 -30.07
N ALA A 102 22.75 17.19 -29.22
CA ALA A 102 22.35 16.76 -27.87
C ALA A 102 21.84 17.93 -27.04
N LEU A 103 22.58 19.04 -27.01
CA LEU A 103 22.17 20.27 -26.30
C LEU A 103 20.85 20.85 -26.81
N ALA A 104 20.63 20.87 -28.13
CA ALA A 104 19.35 21.32 -28.70
C ALA A 104 18.18 20.44 -28.29
N LEU A 105 18.35 19.12 -28.31
CA LEU A 105 17.35 18.14 -27.86
C LEU A 105 17.08 18.26 -26.36
N ALA A 106 18.12 18.33 -25.54
CA ALA A 106 17.99 18.50 -24.09
C ALA A 106 17.23 19.80 -23.75
N ARG A 107 17.59 20.91 -24.41
CA ARG A 107 16.88 22.18 -24.23
C ARG A 107 15.40 22.08 -24.61
N MET A 108 15.09 21.51 -25.76
CA MET A 108 13.70 21.33 -26.22
C MET A 108 12.91 20.48 -25.25
N ARG A 109 13.49 19.37 -24.76
CA ARG A 109 12.87 18.47 -23.79
C ARG A 109 12.57 19.16 -22.47
N LEU A 110 13.56 19.88 -21.91
CA LEU A 110 13.40 20.55 -20.62
C LEU A 110 12.42 21.72 -20.69
N MET A 111 12.46 22.53 -21.77
CA MET A 111 11.55 23.67 -21.92
C MET A 111 10.12 23.25 -22.25
N GLY A 112 9.91 22.08 -22.83
CA GLY A 112 8.59 21.50 -23.11
C GLY A 112 8.08 20.55 -22.03
N ALA A 113 8.87 20.28 -21.00
CA ALA A 113 8.51 19.33 -19.96
C ALA A 113 7.32 19.81 -19.12
N ARG A 114 6.51 18.84 -18.71
CA ARG A 114 5.45 19.04 -17.71
C ARG A 114 5.73 18.10 -16.55
N TYR A 115 5.93 18.68 -15.38
CA TYR A 115 6.22 17.93 -14.16
C TYR A 115 4.97 17.77 -13.32
N PRO A 116 4.85 16.68 -12.53
CA PRO A 116 3.83 16.57 -11.50
C PRO A 116 3.94 17.73 -10.51
N TYR A 117 2.82 18.15 -9.97
CA TYR A 117 2.81 19.17 -8.92
C TYR A 117 3.01 18.52 -7.56
N TYR A 118 4.04 18.95 -6.85
CA TYR A 118 4.32 18.51 -5.49
C TYR A 118 4.16 19.65 -4.50
N LEU A 119 3.63 19.34 -3.33
CA LEU A 119 3.58 20.28 -2.22
C LEU A 119 4.94 20.33 -1.51
N LEU A 120 5.51 21.52 -1.38
CA LEU A 120 6.68 21.70 -0.54
C LEU A 120 6.31 21.53 0.92
N LYS A 121 7.11 20.79 1.69
CA LYS A 121 6.92 20.64 3.14
C LYS A 121 6.95 21.99 3.85
N ASP A 122 7.82 22.91 3.40
CA ASP A 122 7.93 24.29 3.85
C ASP A 122 6.97 25.24 3.10
N SER A 123 5.71 24.85 3.00
CA SER A 123 4.61 25.70 2.52
C SER A 123 3.40 25.55 3.44
N ARG A 124 2.50 26.53 3.49
CA ARG A 124 1.30 26.47 4.32
C ARG A 124 0.42 25.26 3.96
N GLU A 125 0.24 25.04 2.67
CA GLU A 125 -0.53 23.89 2.16
C GLU A 125 0.18 22.57 2.50
N GLY A 126 1.52 22.55 2.38
CA GLY A 126 2.32 21.38 2.73
C GLY A 126 2.25 21.04 4.22
N GLN A 127 2.36 22.04 5.10
CA GLN A 127 2.23 21.86 6.56
C GLN A 127 0.84 21.31 6.93
N GLN A 128 -0.23 21.82 6.32
CA GLN A 128 -1.58 21.31 6.53
C GLN A 128 -1.73 19.87 6.03
N LYS A 129 -1.20 19.57 4.85
CA LYS A 129 -1.25 18.23 4.28
C LYS A 129 -0.44 17.23 5.10
N GLU A 130 0.76 17.62 5.54
CA GLU A 130 1.60 16.80 6.43
C GLU A 130 0.88 16.51 7.75
N ALA A 131 0.26 17.52 8.37
CA ALA A 131 -0.53 17.36 9.58
C ALA A 131 -1.70 16.39 9.41
N GLN A 132 -2.40 16.44 8.27
CA GLN A 132 -3.46 15.49 7.94
C GLN A 132 -2.94 14.06 7.82
N LEU A 133 -1.79 13.87 7.15
CA LEU A 133 -1.17 12.55 6.95
C LEU A 133 -0.62 11.97 8.25
N THR A 134 -0.02 12.82 9.10
CA THR A 134 0.54 12.41 10.40
C THR A 134 -0.49 12.35 11.52
N ARG A 135 -1.71 12.88 11.28
CA ARG A 135 -2.75 13.05 12.31
C ARG A 135 -2.28 13.88 13.51
N THR A 136 -1.43 14.87 13.24
CA THR A 136 -0.92 15.84 14.23
C THR A 136 -1.55 17.21 14.00
N LEU A 137 -1.36 18.12 14.94
CA LEU A 137 -1.74 19.51 14.73
C LEU A 137 -0.80 20.15 13.70
N PRO A 138 -1.31 21.03 12.80
CA PRO A 138 -0.46 21.77 11.89
C PRO A 138 0.61 22.56 12.64
N ALA A 139 1.84 22.59 12.13
CA ALA A 139 2.88 23.45 12.67
C ALA A 139 2.49 24.92 12.45
N ASP A 140 2.62 25.74 13.48
CA ASP A 140 2.37 27.19 13.41
C ASP A 140 3.69 27.94 13.11
N GLU A 141 4.52 27.35 12.26
CA GLU A 141 5.80 27.93 11.86
C GLU A 141 5.65 28.70 10.53
N PRO A 142 6.38 29.81 10.37
CA PRO A 142 6.35 30.56 9.12
C PRO A 142 6.92 29.71 7.96
N ALA A 143 6.22 29.65 6.85
CA ALA A 143 6.62 28.93 5.64
C ALA A 143 7.44 29.86 4.72
N TYR A 144 8.61 29.41 4.30
CA TYR A 144 9.55 30.16 3.46
C TYR A 144 9.66 29.60 2.04
N GLY A 145 9.01 28.49 1.74
CA GLY A 145 9.09 27.82 0.43
C GLY A 145 10.46 27.20 0.15
N ASN A 146 11.16 26.78 1.18
CA ASN A 146 12.51 26.23 1.06
C ASN A 146 12.46 24.77 0.58
N VAL A 147 12.85 24.55 -0.69
CA VAL A 147 12.88 23.21 -1.31
C VAL A 147 13.77 22.21 -0.57
N ARG A 148 14.79 22.67 0.18
CA ARG A 148 15.67 21.81 0.97
C ARG A 148 14.97 21.09 2.13
N GLN A 149 13.81 21.55 2.54
CA GLN A 149 12.99 20.84 3.51
C GLN A 149 12.21 19.68 2.90
N GLY A 150 12.30 19.50 1.57
CA GLY A 150 11.67 18.43 0.82
C GLY A 150 10.20 18.71 0.51
N PHE A 151 9.55 17.63 0.09
CA PHE A 151 8.15 17.63 -0.31
C PHE A 151 7.29 16.89 0.72
N VAL A 152 5.99 17.03 0.59
CA VAL A 152 5.04 16.17 1.31
C VAL A 152 4.96 14.86 0.55
N TYR A 153 5.62 13.83 1.08
CA TYR A 153 5.66 12.51 0.48
C TYR A 153 4.42 11.69 0.83
N GLU A 154 4.05 10.80 -0.07
CA GLU A 154 3.06 9.78 0.20
C GLU A 154 3.56 8.84 1.31
N ARG A 155 2.63 8.31 2.10
CA ARG A 155 2.94 7.40 3.19
C ARG A 155 2.22 6.09 2.99
N VAL A 156 2.90 5.01 3.29
CA VAL A 156 2.33 3.66 3.25
C VAL A 156 2.16 3.10 4.65
N PRO A 157 1.13 2.28 4.86
CA PRO A 157 0.94 1.61 6.14
C PRO A 157 2.06 0.58 6.36
N HIS A 158 2.52 0.47 7.60
CA HIS A 158 3.39 -0.60 8.06
C HIS A 158 2.72 -1.32 9.23
N ILE A 159 1.96 -2.36 8.92
CA ILE A 159 1.24 -3.17 9.91
C ILE A 159 2.19 -4.25 10.42
N MET A 160 2.59 -4.11 11.67
CA MET A 160 3.44 -5.07 12.35
C MET A 160 2.64 -5.98 13.27
N LEU A 161 3.19 -7.14 13.61
CA LEU A 161 2.62 -8.07 14.58
C LEU A 161 2.23 -7.39 15.90
N LYS A 162 3.08 -6.50 16.40
CA LYS A 162 2.82 -5.76 17.66
C LYS A 162 1.61 -4.83 17.57
N SER A 163 1.35 -4.23 16.39
CA SER A 163 0.20 -3.34 16.15
C SER A 163 -1.11 -4.10 16.31
N ILE A 164 -1.15 -5.37 15.88
CA ILE A 164 -2.32 -6.25 16.02
C ILE A 164 -2.41 -6.79 17.46
N ALA A 165 -1.30 -7.29 18.02
CA ALA A 165 -1.29 -7.87 19.36
C ALA A 165 -1.70 -6.87 20.46
N ASN A 166 -1.35 -5.60 20.29
CA ASN A 166 -1.66 -4.52 21.25
C ASN A 166 -3.01 -3.83 21.00
N ASN A 167 -3.71 -4.18 19.92
CA ASN A 167 -4.99 -3.56 19.58
C ASN A 167 -6.16 -4.18 20.37
N ALA A 168 -6.56 -3.54 21.46
CA ALA A 168 -7.67 -4.01 22.30
C ALA A 168 -9.05 -3.91 21.63
N GLU A 169 -9.22 -3.05 20.61
CA GLU A 169 -10.51 -2.93 19.89
C GLU A 169 -10.90 -4.22 19.18
N ILE A 170 -9.89 -5.03 18.78
CA ILE A 170 -10.14 -6.34 18.16
C ILE A 170 -10.99 -7.24 19.08
N ASP A 171 -10.75 -7.18 20.38
CA ASP A 171 -11.51 -8.00 21.33
C ASP A 171 -12.98 -7.54 21.37
N VAL A 172 -13.22 -6.23 21.44
CA VAL A 172 -14.56 -5.65 21.48
C VAL A 172 -15.34 -5.95 20.21
N ILE A 173 -14.72 -5.70 19.04
CA ILE A 173 -15.33 -6.00 17.74
C ILE A 173 -15.67 -7.50 17.65
N TYR A 174 -14.72 -8.35 17.99
CA TYR A 174 -14.90 -9.80 17.92
C TYR A 174 -16.07 -10.26 18.78
N GLU A 175 -16.14 -9.83 20.04
CA GLU A 175 -17.19 -10.22 20.99
C GLU A 175 -18.57 -9.71 20.55
N THR A 176 -18.64 -8.48 20.02
CA THR A 176 -19.89 -7.88 19.53
C THR A 176 -20.49 -8.71 18.37
N TYR A 177 -19.67 -9.10 17.42
CA TYR A 177 -20.11 -9.92 16.30
C TYR A 177 -20.34 -11.38 16.71
N GLN A 178 -19.52 -11.92 17.59
CA GLN A 178 -19.67 -13.30 18.07
C GLN A 178 -21.01 -13.51 18.76
N ALA A 179 -21.47 -12.56 19.56
CA ALA A 179 -22.79 -12.62 20.19
C ALA A 179 -23.95 -12.72 19.19
N GLN A 180 -23.80 -12.17 17.97
CA GLN A 180 -24.78 -12.27 16.90
C GLN A 180 -24.60 -13.54 16.04
N MET A 181 -23.39 -13.98 15.84
CA MET A 181 -23.04 -15.11 14.97
C MET A 181 -23.29 -16.46 15.64
N GLU A 182 -23.10 -16.56 16.95
CA GLU A 182 -23.22 -17.82 17.69
C GLU A 182 -24.62 -18.40 17.62
N PRO A 183 -25.72 -17.65 17.85
CA PRO A 183 -27.08 -18.16 17.68
C PRO A 183 -27.37 -18.68 16.26
N LEU A 184 -26.84 -18.01 15.24
CA LEU A 184 -27.01 -18.43 13.83
C LEU A 184 -26.24 -19.74 13.55
N ARG A 185 -25.04 -19.90 14.14
CA ARG A 185 -24.27 -21.15 14.05
C ARG A 185 -25.02 -22.31 14.70
N GLU A 186 -25.61 -22.08 15.87
CA GLU A 186 -26.40 -23.09 16.57
C GLU A 186 -27.64 -23.48 15.75
N GLN A 187 -28.38 -22.53 15.22
CA GLN A 187 -29.52 -22.76 14.34
C GLN A 187 -29.13 -23.55 13.09
N LEU A 188 -28.01 -23.22 12.47
CA LEU A 188 -27.48 -23.90 11.30
C LEU A 188 -27.11 -25.37 11.65
N ASN A 189 -26.45 -25.57 12.79
CA ASN A 189 -26.07 -26.89 13.28
C ASN A 189 -27.30 -27.77 13.59
N GLN A 190 -28.32 -27.19 14.19
CA GLN A 190 -29.59 -27.90 14.46
C GLN A 190 -30.30 -28.25 13.15
N ALA A 191 -30.44 -27.31 12.23
CA ALA A 191 -31.10 -27.52 10.93
C ALA A 191 -30.44 -28.61 10.10
N LEU A 192 -29.11 -28.72 10.17
CA LEU A 192 -28.32 -29.65 9.36
C LEU A 192 -27.91 -30.91 10.13
N ASN A 193 -28.29 -31.04 11.39
CA ASN A 193 -27.85 -32.09 12.30
C ASN A 193 -26.32 -32.25 12.29
N LYS A 194 -25.60 -31.12 12.45
CA LYS A 194 -24.14 -31.01 12.46
C LYS A 194 -23.66 -30.39 13.78
N THR A 195 -22.35 -30.45 14.00
CA THR A 195 -21.68 -29.83 15.15
C THR A 195 -20.51 -28.99 14.68
N TRP A 196 -20.75 -28.18 13.64
CA TRP A 196 -19.71 -27.34 13.05
C TRP A 196 -19.23 -26.27 14.02
N LYS A 197 -17.94 -26.17 14.11
CA LYS A 197 -17.27 -25.04 14.70
C LYS A 197 -17.20 -23.90 13.65
N GLU A 198 -16.86 -22.70 14.07
CA GLU A 198 -16.82 -21.51 13.21
C GLU A 198 -16.01 -21.73 11.91
N TRP A 199 -14.86 -22.38 12.01
CA TRP A 199 -13.96 -22.63 10.86
C TRP A 199 -14.37 -23.82 9.97
N GLU A 200 -15.36 -24.58 10.37
CA GLU A 200 -15.86 -25.75 9.62
C GLU A 200 -17.08 -25.39 8.77
N ILE A 201 -17.67 -24.21 8.99
CA ILE A 201 -18.86 -23.76 8.27
C ILE A 201 -18.53 -23.53 6.80
N PRO A 202 -19.17 -24.27 5.86
CA PRO A 202 -18.89 -24.14 4.43
C PRO A 202 -19.42 -22.81 3.88
N ARG A 203 -18.88 -22.35 2.75
CA ARG A 203 -19.38 -21.17 2.05
C ARG A 203 -20.73 -21.36 1.37
N THR A 204 -20.99 -22.60 0.93
CA THR A 204 -22.21 -22.98 0.21
C THR A 204 -22.70 -24.35 0.69
N LEU A 205 -24.01 -24.54 0.75
CA LEU A 205 -24.58 -25.85 1.02
C LEU A 205 -24.66 -26.63 -0.29
N THR A 206 -23.94 -27.75 -0.34
CA THR A 206 -24.04 -28.68 -1.47
C THR A 206 -25.12 -29.74 -1.20
N PRO A 207 -25.72 -30.35 -2.23
CA PRO A 207 -26.70 -31.46 -2.05
C PRO A 207 -26.17 -32.61 -1.18
N ALA A 208 -24.87 -32.84 -1.22
CA ALA A 208 -24.21 -33.86 -0.39
C ALA A 208 -24.22 -33.52 1.12
N LEU A 209 -24.31 -32.25 1.49
CA LEU A 209 -24.39 -31.79 2.88
C LEU A 209 -25.84 -31.74 3.40
N THR A 210 -26.83 -31.81 2.52
CA THR A 210 -28.26 -31.69 2.83
C THR A 210 -29.13 -32.79 2.23
N PRO A 211 -28.72 -34.07 2.32
CA PRO A 211 -29.42 -35.13 1.58
C PRO A 211 -30.83 -35.43 2.10
N SER A 212 -31.13 -35.07 3.36
CA SER A 212 -32.41 -35.36 4.04
C SER A 212 -33.32 -34.16 4.21
N LEU A 213 -32.93 -32.97 3.73
CA LEU A 213 -33.74 -31.76 3.92
C LEU A 213 -34.74 -31.59 2.77
N SER A 214 -35.95 -31.16 3.13
CA SER A 214 -36.93 -30.68 2.17
C SER A 214 -36.44 -29.37 1.51
N GLN A 215 -37.02 -28.99 0.38
CA GLN A 215 -36.65 -27.79 -0.34
C GLN A 215 -36.78 -26.51 0.53
N GLY A 216 -37.87 -26.42 1.32
CA GLY A 216 -38.10 -25.27 2.22
C GLY A 216 -37.07 -25.18 3.37
N GLU A 217 -36.72 -26.32 3.99
CA GLU A 217 -35.69 -26.36 5.03
C GLU A 217 -34.31 -26.00 4.50
N ARG A 218 -34.02 -26.42 3.27
CA ARG A 218 -32.77 -26.04 2.59
C ARG A 218 -32.67 -24.55 2.31
N GLU A 219 -33.74 -23.95 1.79
CA GLU A 219 -33.78 -22.48 1.55
C GLU A 219 -33.63 -21.69 2.86
N GLN A 220 -34.20 -22.19 3.94
CA GLN A 220 -34.03 -21.58 5.27
C GLN A 220 -32.59 -21.69 5.77
N ALA A 221 -31.98 -22.86 5.65
CA ALA A 221 -30.60 -23.08 6.05
C ALA A 221 -29.62 -22.21 5.19
N GLU A 222 -29.89 -22.06 3.90
CA GLU A 222 -29.11 -21.16 3.01
C GLU A 222 -29.22 -19.69 3.43
N LYS A 223 -30.40 -19.23 3.86
CA LYS A 223 -30.57 -17.87 4.40
C LYS A 223 -29.79 -17.64 5.69
N ILE A 224 -29.83 -18.59 6.62
CA ILE A 224 -29.08 -18.55 7.88
C ILE A 224 -27.57 -18.54 7.58
N LEU A 225 -27.12 -19.38 6.67
CA LEU A 225 -25.72 -19.44 6.24
C LEU A 225 -25.26 -18.13 5.61
N ALA A 226 -26.08 -17.54 4.72
CA ALA A 226 -25.77 -16.26 4.09
C ALA A 226 -25.65 -15.13 5.10
N GLU A 227 -26.56 -15.07 6.08
CA GLU A 227 -26.52 -14.07 7.15
C GLU A 227 -25.29 -14.26 8.06
N TRP A 228 -24.99 -15.50 8.43
CA TRP A 228 -23.80 -15.82 9.21
C TRP A 228 -22.51 -15.36 8.48
N TRP A 229 -22.39 -15.65 7.19
CA TRP A 229 -21.24 -15.21 6.39
C TRP A 229 -21.18 -13.69 6.21
N ARG A 230 -22.34 -13.05 6.09
CA ARG A 230 -22.43 -11.58 6.05
C ARG A 230 -21.82 -10.95 7.30
N LEU A 231 -22.19 -11.46 8.47
CA LEU A 231 -21.66 -10.98 9.76
C LEU A 231 -20.18 -11.30 9.91
N ARG A 232 -19.73 -12.48 9.50
CA ARG A 232 -18.31 -12.85 9.56
C ARG A 232 -17.44 -11.93 8.69
N ILE A 233 -17.90 -11.65 7.47
CA ILE A 233 -17.20 -10.73 6.56
C ILE A 233 -17.20 -9.31 7.13
N ALA A 234 -18.31 -8.85 7.70
CA ALA A 234 -18.40 -7.54 8.33
C ALA A 234 -17.45 -7.42 9.53
N ARG A 235 -17.41 -8.45 10.40
CA ARG A 235 -16.47 -8.54 11.53
C ARG A 235 -15.02 -8.41 11.06
N GLN A 236 -14.62 -9.20 10.06
CA GLN A 236 -13.25 -9.17 9.56
C GLN A 236 -12.92 -7.79 8.98
N LYS A 237 -13.82 -7.20 8.20
CA LYS A 237 -13.63 -5.86 7.62
C LYS A 237 -13.45 -4.78 8.69
N GLU A 238 -14.19 -4.86 9.79
CA GLU A 238 -14.08 -3.89 10.89
C GLU A 238 -12.79 -4.09 11.69
N ILE A 239 -12.38 -5.34 11.92
CA ILE A 239 -11.09 -5.68 12.52
C ILE A 239 -9.94 -5.15 11.65
N ASP A 240 -9.98 -5.38 10.33
CA ASP A 240 -8.94 -4.91 9.40
C ASP A 240 -8.90 -3.38 9.36
N ALA A 241 -10.04 -2.70 9.41
CA ALA A 241 -10.11 -1.25 9.51
C ALA A 241 -9.51 -0.71 10.82
N SER A 242 -9.77 -1.37 11.95
CA SER A 242 -9.17 -1.03 13.25
C SER A 242 -7.64 -1.23 13.24
N ILE A 243 -7.16 -2.32 12.61
CA ILE A 243 -5.72 -2.58 12.44
C ILE A 243 -5.09 -1.47 11.58
N ALA A 244 -5.68 -1.14 10.43
CA ALA A 244 -5.21 -0.08 9.55
C ALA A 244 -5.21 1.30 10.23
N ALA A 245 -6.22 1.59 11.08
CA ALA A 245 -6.29 2.83 11.84
C ALA A 245 -5.13 3.00 12.84
N LYS A 246 -4.54 1.89 13.31
CA LYS A 246 -3.42 1.85 14.26
C LYS A 246 -2.08 1.47 13.62
N ALA A 247 -2.03 1.39 12.30
CA ALA A 247 -0.79 1.17 11.58
C ALA A 247 0.18 2.33 11.79
N GLU A 248 1.45 2.02 11.89
CA GLU A 248 2.51 3.01 11.70
C GLU A 248 2.60 3.34 10.20
N TYR A 249 3.02 4.57 9.86
CA TYR A 249 3.12 5.00 8.48
C TYR A 249 4.56 5.37 8.18
N GLU A 250 5.11 4.84 7.09
CA GLU A 250 6.45 5.15 6.61
C GLU A 250 6.38 5.98 5.32
N TYR A 251 7.43 6.76 5.07
CA TYR A 251 7.57 7.51 3.81
C TYR A 251 7.83 6.54 2.66
N LEU A 252 7.21 6.82 1.52
CA LEU A 252 7.55 6.21 0.22
C LEU A 252 8.81 6.86 -0.34
#